data_44cfb31223523a23973732135b578c36
#
_entry.id   44cfb31223523a23973732135b578c36
#
_cell.length_a   1.000
_cell.length_b   1.000
_cell.length_c   1.000
_cell.angle_alpha   90.00
_cell.angle_beta   90.00
_cell.angle_gamma   90.00
#
_symmetry.space_group_name_H-M   'P 1'
#
loop_
_entity.id
_entity.type
_entity.pdbx_description
1 polymer ?
#
loop_
_entity_poly.entity_id
_entity_poly.type
_entity_poly.pdbx_seq_one_letter_code
_entity_poly.pdbx_strand_id
1 'polypeptide(L)'
;MIKSPDISKWNTSKVENISYLFNECTSLNTISDLSEWDISNVNDMSYLFNECTTLLSLPDISKWNVSNVNNMRNLFNKCLVISSLPDISKWNIENVNDISCLFQHCNYISSLPDISKWNINNVSQMPVLFAQCSSLKSLPDISKWNTDNVLDMAFLFSGCKELVSLPDISKWNINKVTKIKKIFSHCSLLTSLPDISAWDTSNIIDMEGIFESCTSLKSIPDISKWNVDNVVNISSMFDECEELIKLPDISKWNIDKVCTICNLFYQCISLKEIPDISNWETSEITDMNSLFAECSSLVKIPDISKWNINNVTNLSLIFSGCSSLKSLPDISNWNTINVNNISGIFSGCSSLISLPDISKWNIENVIDLNSLFLGCSSLEQIPDISNWNTSNVNDMGYLFSKCSSLLKIPDISNWDTNNVTEIDGMFESCTKLKNLPDISKWNLDKVEFIDNFISNCSPSIKLPDNLKKIQCLDNNNNNGNKKK
;
A
#
# COMPACT_ATOMS: atom_id res chain seq x y z
N MET A 1 3.84 -3.90 39.86
CA MET A 1 3.12 -4.93 39.09
C MET A 1 1.69 -5.02 39.62
N ILE A 2 0.73 -4.81 38.75
CA ILE A 2 -0.70 -4.98 39.09
C ILE A 2 -1.08 -6.43 38.82
N LYS A 3 -1.69 -7.08 39.80
CA LYS A 3 -2.15 -8.46 39.73
C LYS A 3 -3.67 -8.50 39.80
N SER A 4 -4.30 -9.53 39.18
CA SER A 4 -5.71 -9.79 39.43
C SER A 4 -5.96 -10.14 40.90
N PRO A 5 -7.17 -9.94 41.42
CA PRO A 5 -7.60 -10.61 42.64
C PRO A 5 -7.38 -12.11 42.52
N ASP A 6 -7.28 -12.83 43.66
CA ASP A 6 -7.26 -14.29 43.63
C ASP A 6 -8.65 -14.83 43.31
N ILE A 7 -8.81 -15.30 42.09
CA ILE A 7 -10.03 -15.90 41.54
C ILE A 7 -9.86 -17.41 41.26
N SER A 8 -8.73 -17.99 41.68
CA SER A 8 -8.39 -19.40 41.40
C SER A 8 -9.42 -20.41 41.97
N LYS A 9 -10.15 -20.01 43.01
CA LYS A 9 -11.15 -20.87 43.68
C LYS A 9 -12.60 -20.57 43.27
N TRP A 10 -12.82 -19.78 42.25
CA TRP A 10 -14.17 -19.57 41.76
C TRP A 10 -14.78 -20.86 41.21
N ASN A 11 -16.03 -21.11 41.60
CA ASN A 11 -16.79 -22.22 41.00
C ASN A 11 -17.37 -21.77 39.67
N THR A 12 -16.73 -22.20 38.59
CA THR A 12 -17.09 -21.82 37.21
C THR A 12 -17.93 -22.87 36.49
N SER A 13 -18.24 -24.01 37.14
CA SER A 13 -18.90 -25.17 36.50
C SER A 13 -20.29 -24.91 35.92
N LYS A 14 -20.94 -23.78 36.23
CA LYS A 14 -22.22 -23.37 35.65
C LYS A 14 -22.10 -22.12 34.75
N VAL A 15 -20.89 -21.67 34.50
CA VAL A 15 -20.65 -20.47 33.67
C VAL A 15 -20.74 -20.86 32.22
N GLU A 16 -21.60 -20.18 31.46
CA GLU A 16 -21.81 -20.43 30.05
C GLU A 16 -21.07 -19.37 29.16
N ASN A 17 -20.70 -18.24 29.74
CA ASN A 17 -20.06 -17.15 29.01
C ASN A 17 -19.00 -16.47 29.89
N ILE A 18 -17.76 -16.41 29.37
CA ILE A 18 -16.63 -15.71 30.00
C ILE A 18 -16.06 -14.61 29.05
N SER A 19 -16.82 -14.26 28.01
CA SER A 19 -16.40 -13.20 27.11
C SER A 19 -16.15 -11.88 27.85
N TYR A 20 -15.17 -11.12 27.39
CA TYR A 20 -14.77 -9.81 27.93
C TYR A 20 -14.29 -9.79 29.40
N LEU A 21 -14.12 -10.94 30.09
CA LEU A 21 -13.85 -10.95 31.53
C LEU A 21 -12.59 -10.16 31.93
N PHE A 22 -11.54 -10.18 31.10
CA PHE A 22 -10.32 -9.38 31.30
C PHE A 22 -10.10 -8.38 30.15
N ASN A 23 -11.15 -8.10 29.37
CA ASN A 23 -11.05 -7.17 28.25
C ASN A 23 -10.52 -5.81 28.69
N GLU A 24 -9.55 -5.27 27.92
CA GLU A 24 -8.95 -3.96 28.18
C GLU A 24 -8.29 -3.79 29.56
N CYS A 25 -7.87 -4.89 30.19
CA CYS A 25 -7.10 -4.82 31.42
C CYS A 25 -5.66 -4.36 31.13
N THR A 26 -5.53 -3.12 30.61
CA THR A 26 -4.27 -2.55 30.07
C THR A 26 -3.13 -2.39 31.09
N SER A 27 -3.45 -2.41 32.39
CA SER A 27 -2.46 -2.30 33.47
C SER A 27 -2.17 -3.62 34.17
N LEU A 28 -2.84 -4.71 33.78
CA LEU A 28 -2.74 -6.01 34.42
C LEU A 28 -1.48 -6.75 33.96
N ASN A 29 -0.56 -7.02 34.87
CA ASN A 29 0.70 -7.70 34.56
C ASN A 29 0.62 -9.22 34.72
N THR A 30 -0.17 -9.70 35.68
CA THR A 30 -0.33 -11.14 35.95
C THR A 30 -1.76 -11.46 36.37
N ILE A 31 -2.25 -12.61 35.94
CA ILE A 31 -3.55 -13.17 36.36
C ILE A 31 -3.29 -14.31 37.33
N SER A 32 -4.19 -14.49 38.30
CA SER A 32 -4.14 -15.66 39.21
C SER A 32 -4.27 -16.96 38.42
N ASP A 33 -3.90 -18.08 39.05
CA ASP A 33 -4.03 -19.40 38.46
C ASP A 33 -5.48 -19.69 38.06
N LEU A 34 -5.71 -20.09 36.81
CA LEU A 34 -7.02 -20.48 36.26
C LEU A 34 -7.10 -21.95 35.89
N SER A 35 -6.10 -22.80 36.29
CA SER A 35 -6.02 -24.18 35.90
C SER A 35 -7.16 -25.04 36.45
N GLU A 36 -7.75 -24.63 37.61
CA GLU A 36 -8.87 -25.32 38.26
C GLU A 36 -10.26 -24.86 37.77
N TRP A 37 -10.31 -23.88 36.84
CA TRP A 37 -11.59 -23.47 36.30
C TRP A 37 -12.21 -24.54 35.42
N ASP A 38 -13.45 -24.95 35.77
CA ASP A 38 -14.28 -25.79 34.91
C ASP A 38 -15.03 -24.88 33.89
N ILE A 39 -14.59 -24.89 32.65
CA ILE A 39 -15.20 -24.15 31.57
C ILE A 39 -15.98 -25.04 30.59
N SER A 40 -16.28 -26.28 30.99
CA SER A 40 -16.93 -27.26 30.13
C SER A 40 -18.32 -26.85 29.63
N ASN A 41 -18.99 -25.91 30.30
CA ASN A 41 -20.26 -25.32 29.87
C ASN A 41 -20.13 -23.99 29.13
N VAL A 42 -18.91 -23.47 29.00
CA VAL A 42 -18.69 -22.19 28.31
C VAL A 42 -18.87 -22.35 26.80
N ASN A 43 -19.68 -21.49 26.23
CA ASN A 43 -19.93 -21.44 24.78
C ASN A 43 -19.31 -20.21 24.11
N ASP A 44 -19.03 -19.13 24.86
CA ASP A 44 -18.40 -17.91 24.35
C ASP A 44 -17.25 -17.46 25.26
N MET A 45 -16.04 -17.40 24.70
CA MET A 45 -14.84 -16.87 25.34
C MET A 45 -14.18 -15.75 24.52
N SER A 46 -14.97 -15.10 23.66
CA SER A 46 -14.49 -14.01 22.85
C SER A 46 -14.02 -12.83 23.71
N TYR A 47 -12.98 -12.16 23.28
CA TYR A 47 -12.38 -11.00 23.97
C TYR A 47 -11.89 -11.26 25.40
N LEU A 48 -11.75 -12.52 25.84
CA LEU A 48 -11.44 -12.84 27.24
C LEU A 48 -10.18 -12.14 27.74
N PHE A 49 -9.10 -12.10 26.95
CA PHE A 49 -7.85 -11.41 27.29
C PHE A 49 -7.53 -10.29 26.30
N ASN A 50 -8.54 -9.81 25.57
CA ASN A 50 -8.36 -8.75 24.58
C ASN A 50 -7.79 -7.49 25.22
N GLU A 51 -6.79 -6.90 24.57
CA GLU A 51 -6.12 -5.66 25.01
C GLU A 51 -5.51 -5.72 26.44
N CYS A 52 -5.11 -6.90 26.87
CA CYS A 52 -4.25 -7.04 28.05
C CYS A 52 -2.81 -6.64 27.70
N THR A 53 -2.58 -5.37 27.37
CA THR A 53 -1.36 -4.86 26.73
C THR A 53 -0.09 -4.98 27.56
N THR A 54 -0.20 -5.12 28.90
CA THR A 54 0.95 -5.25 29.81
C THR A 54 1.05 -6.63 30.46
N LEU A 55 0.20 -7.59 30.05
CA LEU A 55 0.18 -8.95 30.61
C LEU A 55 1.46 -9.68 30.19
N LEU A 56 2.28 -10.06 31.16
CA LEU A 56 3.59 -10.68 30.94
C LEU A 56 3.50 -12.15 30.55
N SER A 57 2.50 -12.87 31.08
CA SER A 57 2.22 -14.28 30.79
C SER A 57 0.76 -14.60 31.06
N LEU A 58 0.24 -15.56 30.33
CA LEU A 58 -1.06 -16.15 30.62
C LEU A 58 -0.93 -17.23 31.70
N PRO A 59 -1.98 -17.43 32.51
CA PRO A 59 -2.04 -18.60 33.41
C PRO A 59 -2.09 -19.90 32.58
N ASP A 60 -1.84 -21.05 33.25
CA ASP A 60 -1.99 -22.36 32.58
C ASP A 60 -3.47 -22.66 32.31
N ILE A 61 -3.82 -22.62 31.03
CA ILE A 61 -5.15 -22.95 30.50
C ILE A 61 -5.13 -24.18 29.61
N SER A 62 -4.03 -24.94 29.63
CA SER A 62 -3.83 -26.12 28.77
C SER A 62 -4.86 -27.22 28.96
N LYS A 63 -5.43 -27.32 30.17
CA LYS A 63 -6.43 -28.34 30.55
C LYS A 63 -7.87 -27.89 30.33
N TRP A 64 -8.10 -26.71 29.89
CA TRP A 64 -9.46 -26.22 29.68
C TRP A 64 -10.21 -27.08 28.65
N ASN A 65 -11.42 -27.50 29.02
CA ASN A 65 -12.32 -28.18 28.09
C ASN A 65 -13.11 -27.14 27.28
N VAL A 66 -12.66 -26.85 26.05
CA VAL A 66 -13.26 -25.87 25.15
C VAL A 66 -14.23 -26.48 24.14
N SER A 67 -14.64 -27.76 24.34
CA SER A 67 -15.44 -28.50 23.36
C SER A 67 -16.83 -27.90 23.08
N ASN A 68 -17.39 -27.11 24.01
CA ASN A 68 -18.65 -26.41 23.81
C ASN A 68 -18.50 -24.95 23.30
N VAL A 69 -17.25 -24.47 23.19
CA VAL A 69 -16.98 -23.10 22.72
C VAL A 69 -17.28 -22.99 21.24
N ASN A 70 -18.05 -21.97 20.85
CA ASN A 70 -18.35 -21.67 19.46
C ASN A 70 -17.72 -20.36 18.99
N ASN A 71 -17.26 -19.49 19.91
CA ASN A 71 -16.70 -18.18 19.58
C ASN A 71 -15.42 -17.92 20.40
N MET A 72 -14.30 -17.73 19.66
CA MET A 72 -12.97 -17.40 20.23
C MET A 72 -12.41 -16.11 19.66
N ARG A 73 -13.28 -15.29 19.05
CA ARG A 73 -12.86 -14.01 18.42
C ARG A 73 -12.10 -13.14 19.42
N ASN A 74 -10.96 -12.55 19.00
CA ASN A 74 -10.14 -11.64 19.79
C ASN A 74 -9.64 -12.18 21.14
N LEU A 75 -9.60 -13.51 21.35
CA LEU A 75 -9.28 -14.11 22.66
C LEU A 75 -7.96 -13.58 23.25
N PHE A 76 -6.90 -13.46 22.44
CA PHE A 76 -5.58 -12.95 22.84
C PHE A 76 -5.17 -11.67 22.09
N ASN A 77 -6.13 -11.02 21.40
CA ASN A 77 -5.83 -9.84 20.61
C ASN A 77 -5.16 -8.74 21.46
N LYS A 78 -4.11 -8.14 20.92
CA LYS A 78 -3.32 -7.07 21.56
C LYS A 78 -2.74 -7.45 22.95
N CYS A 79 -2.45 -8.71 23.17
CA CYS A 79 -1.55 -9.10 24.27
C CYS A 79 -0.11 -8.76 23.88
N LEU A 80 0.22 -7.45 23.93
CA LEU A 80 1.39 -6.90 23.23
C LEU A 80 2.73 -7.43 23.71
N VAL A 81 2.86 -7.81 25.00
CA VAL A 81 4.15 -8.14 25.62
C VAL A 81 4.31 -9.62 26.00
N ILE A 82 3.30 -10.45 25.79
CA ILE A 82 3.46 -11.90 26.03
C ILE A 82 4.44 -12.48 24.98
N SER A 83 5.38 -13.28 25.45
CA SER A 83 6.39 -13.92 24.59
C SER A 83 6.08 -15.40 24.25
N SER A 84 5.13 -16.00 24.96
CA SER A 84 4.68 -17.37 24.71
C SER A 84 3.23 -17.56 25.16
N LEU A 85 2.54 -18.51 24.54
CA LEU A 85 1.22 -18.96 24.94
C LEU A 85 1.32 -20.27 25.74
N PRO A 86 0.38 -20.57 26.65
CA PRO A 86 0.22 -21.91 27.21
C PRO A 86 0.02 -22.95 26.10
N ASP A 87 0.24 -24.22 26.42
CA ASP A 87 0.01 -25.31 25.47
C ASP A 87 -1.48 -25.52 25.20
N ILE A 88 -1.98 -24.96 24.12
CA ILE A 88 -3.36 -25.10 23.66
C ILE A 88 -3.51 -26.15 22.54
N SER A 89 -2.48 -26.96 22.29
CA SER A 89 -2.47 -27.98 21.23
C SER A 89 -3.57 -29.01 21.33
N LYS A 90 -4.06 -29.24 22.54
CA LYS A 90 -5.11 -30.26 22.88
C LYS A 90 -6.52 -29.67 22.90
N TRP A 91 -6.70 -28.41 22.67
CA TRP A 91 -8.02 -27.81 22.64
C TRP A 91 -8.87 -28.44 21.52
N ASN A 92 -10.04 -28.95 21.86
CA ASN A 92 -11.02 -29.41 20.88
C ASN A 92 -11.87 -28.21 20.43
N ILE A 93 -11.55 -27.64 19.25
CA ILE A 93 -12.23 -26.48 18.69
C ILE A 93 -13.23 -26.86 17.61
N GLU A 94 -13.69 -28.10 17.55
CA GLU A 94 -14.56 -28.58 16.47
C GLU A 94 -15.89 -27.81 16.34
N ASN A 95 -16.38 -27.19 17.43
CA ASN A 95 -17.61 -26.39 17.43
C ASN A 95 -17.37 -24.90 17.22
N VAL A 96 -16.11 -24.47 17.13
CA VAL A 96 -15.77 -23.05 16.94
C VAL A 96 -16.05 -22.62 15.50
N ASN A 97 -16.77 -21.51 15.36
CA ASN A 97 -17.09 -20.92 14.05
C ASN A 97 -16.33 -19.61 13.78
N ASP A 98 -15.85 -18.92 14.81
CA ASP A 98 -15.13 -17.65 14.69
C ASP A 98 -13.84 -17.65 15.51
N ILE A 99 -12.70 -17.57 14.80
CA ILE A 99 -11.35 -17.39 15.35
C ILE A 99 -10.71 -16.09 14.87
N SER A 100 -11.52 -15.14 14.43
CA SER A 100 -11.03 -13.84 13.95
C SER A 100 -10.17 -13.14 15.00
N CYS A 101 -9.05 -12.57 14.58
CA CYS A 101 -8.15 -11.80 15.43
C CYS A 101 -7.61 -12.55 16.66
N LEU A 102 -7.65 -13.90 16.66
CA LEU A 102 -7.35 -14.72 17.86
C LEU A 102 -5.97 -14.37 18.46
N PHE A 103 -4.96 -14.18 17.61
CA PHE A 103 -3.58 -13.85 18.02
C PHE A 103 -3.12 -12.47 17.51
N GLN A 104 -4.05 -11.65 17.01
CA GLN A 104 -3.70 -10.35 16.43
C GLN A 104 -2.87 -9.51 17.41
N HIS A 105 -1.81 -8.85 16.92
CA HIS A 105 -0.94 -8.00 17.74
C HIS A 105 -0.28 -8.71 18.95
N CYS A 106 -0.07 -10.01 18.89
CA CYS A 106 0.82 -10.69 19.83
C CYS A 106 2.28 -10.49 19.38
N ASN A 107 2.79 -9.26 19.53
CA ASN A 107 4.00 -8.77 18.85
C ASN A 107 5.29 -9.50 19.26
N TYR A 108 5.36 -10.06 20.46
CA TYR A 108 6.57 -10.71 20.98
C TYR A 108 6.53 -12.25 20.93
N ILE A 109 5.43 -12.84 20.46
CA ILE A 109 5.36 -14.30 20.28
C ILE A 109 6.24 -14.67 19.07
N SER A 110 7.30 -15.45 19.30
CA SER A 110 8.19 -15.94 18.24
C SER A 110 7.79 -17.29 17.66
N SER A 111 6.95 -18.05 18.35
CA SER A 111 6.37 -19.32 17.92
C SER A 111 5.02 -19.57 18.60
N LEU A 112 4.15 -20.28 17.92
CA LEU A 112 2.85 -20.72 18.49
C LEU A 112 2.93 -22.15 19.02
N PRO A 113 2.07 -22.53 19.99
CA PRO A 113 1.85 -23.94 20.31
C PRO A 113 1.44 -24.71 19.05
N ASP A 114 1.61 -26.05 19.09
CA ASP A 114 1.25 -26.91 17.95
C ASP A 114 -0.27 -26.97 17.74
N ILE A 115 -0.77 -26.10 16.88
CA ILE A 115 -2.19 -26.04 16.47
C ILE A 115 -2.46 -26.85 15.20
N SER A 116 -1.53 -27.67 14.75
CA SER A 116 -1.66 -28.45 13.49
C SER A 116 -2.84 -29.42 13.51
N LYS A 117 -3.27 -29.84 14.69
CA LYS A 117 -4.38 -30.81 14.89
C LYS A 117 -5.72 -30.16 15.17
N TRP A 118 -5.79 -28.85 15.19
CA TRP A 118 -7.06 -28.18 15.38
C TRP A 118 -8.04 -28.55 14.26
N ASN A 119 -9.24 -28.98 14.64
CA ASN A 119 -10.33 -29.25 13.72
C ASN A 119 -11.07 -27.94 13.44
N ILE A 120 -10.77 -27.31 12.31
CA ILE A 120 -11.39 -26.04 11.89
C ILE A 120 -12.56 -26.23 10.91
N ASN A 121 -13.13 -27.45 10.81
CA ASN A 121 -14.19 -27.75 9.83
C ASN A 121 -15.40 -26.81 9.91
N ASN A 122 -15.71 -26.30 11.10
CA ASN A 122 -16.84 -25.40 11.32
C ASN A 122 -16.46 -23.90 11.31
N VAL A 123 -15.16 -23.59 11.17
CA VAL A 123 -14.71 -22.20 11.13
C VAL A 123 -15.12 -21.56 9.82
N SER A 124 -15.87 -20.47 9.93
CA SER A 124 -16.27 -19.63 8.80
C SER A 124 -15.55 -18.27 8.79
N GLN A 125 -15.06 -17.84 9.94
CA GLN A 125 -14.40 -16.54 10.10
C GLN A 125 -13.01 -16.71 10.72
N MET A 126 -11.97 -16.33 9.96
CA MET A 126 -10.60 -16.32 10.44
C MET A 126 -9.77 -15.11 9.92
N PRO A 127 -10.42 -13.96 9.61
CA PRO A 127 -9.64 -12.79 9.21
C PRO A 127 -8.73 -12.34 10.35
N VAL A 128 -7.58 -11.78 10.00
CA VAL A 128 -6.66 -11.12 10.94
C VAL A 128 -6.07 -12.09 12.00
N LEU A 129 -6.22 -13.42 11.80
CA LEU A 129 -5.92 -14.45 12.83
C LEU A 129 -4.52 -14.31 13.44
N PHE A 130 -3.49 -14.10 12.58
CA PHE A 130 -2.09 -13.94 13.00
C PHE A 130 -1.55 -12.53 12.72
N ALA A 131 -2.43 -11.60 12.32
CA ALA A 131 -1.96 -10.28 11.88
C ALA A 131 -1.18 -9.55 12.98
N GLN A 132 -0.11 -8.88 12.56
CA GLN A 132 0.77 -8.11 13.44
C GLN A 132 1.47 -8.96 14.54
N CYS A 133 1.57 -10.29 14.35
CA CYS A 133 2.50 -11.11 15.14
C CYS A 133 3.93 -10.86 14.63
N SER A 134 4.46 -9.66 14.88
CA SER A 134 5.65 -9.13 14.20
C SER A 134 6.94 -9.93 14.47
N SER A 135 7.04 -10.64 15.60
CA SER A 135 8.20 -11.49 15.92
C SER A 135 8.00 -12.98 15.58
N LEU A 136 6.86 -13.34 14.97
CA LEU A 136 6.56 -14.73 14.64
C LEU A 136 7.45 -15.21 13.48
N LYS A 137 8.33 -16.20 13.77
CA LYS A 137 9.34 -16.69 12.80
C LYS A 137 8.82 -17.83 11.93
N SER A 138 7.92 -18.63 12.45
CA SER A 138 7.33 -19.78 11.76
C SER A 138 5.95 -20.10 12.34
N LEU A 139 5.15 -20.77 11.54
CA LEU A 139 3.85 -21.31 11.94
C LEU A 139 3.95 -22.82 12.17
N PRO A 140 3.13 -23.42 13.04
CA PRO A 140 2.90 -24.86 13.05
C PRO A 140 2.40 -25.34 11.68
N ASP A 141 2.49 -26.65 11.43
CA ASP A 141 2.02 -27.23 10.16
C ASP A 141 0.49 -27.16 10.05
N ILE A 142 -0.01 -26.08 9.46
CA ILE A 142 -1.45 -25.86 9.20
C ILE A 142 -1.86 -26.35 7.80
N SER A 143 -1.03 -27.11 7.10
CA SER A 143 -1.30 -27.62 5.75
C SER A 143 -2.55 -28.50 5.65
N LYS A 144 -2.93 -29.13 6.77
CA LYS A 144 -4.09 -30.04 6.86
C LYS A 144 -5.36 -29.38 7.33
N TRP A 145 -5.34 -28.09 7.59
CA TRP A 145 -6.56 -27.39 7.95
C TRP A 145 -7.57 -27.46 6.81
N ASN A 146 -8.79 -27.91 7.14
CA ASN A 146 -9.89 -27.92 6.18
C ASN A 146 -10.55 -26.54 6.13
N THR A 147 -10.36 -25.83 5.05
CA THR A 147 -10.86 -24.46 4.84
C THR A 147 -12.17 -24.40 4.06
N ASP A 148 -12.86 -25.53 3.81
CA ASP A 148 -14.06 -25.63 2.99
C ASP A 148 -15.21 -24.68 3.39
N ASN A 149 -15.26 -24.27 4.64
CA ASN A 149 -16.33 -23.39 5.14
C ASN A 149 -15.87 -21.96 5.42
N VAL A 150 -14.59 -21.65 5.19
CA VAL A 150 -14.06 -20.31 5.44
C VAL A 150 -14.57 -19.32 4.39
N LEU A 151 -15.06 -18.16 4.85
CA LEU A 151 -15.61 -17.10 4.02
C LEU A 151 -14.70 -15.85 3.99
N ASP A 152 -13.91 -15.64 5.04
CA ASP A 152 -13.06 -14.46 5.18
C ASP A 152 -11.68 -14.84 5.72
N MET A 153 -10.63 -14.52 4.95
CA MET A 153 -9.21 -14.69 5.26
C MET A 153 -8.43 -13.37 5.16
N ALA A 154 -9.15 -12.22 5.14
CA ALA A 154 -8.48 -10.93 5.01
C ALA A 154 -7.45 -10.71 6.12
N PHE A 155 -6.28 -10.18 5.76
CA PHE A 155 -5.17 -9.87 6.68
C PHE A 155 -4.63 -11.06 7.48
N LEU A 156 -4.88 -12.31 7.07
CA LEU A 156 -4.61 -13.50 7.88
C LEU A 156 -3.19 -13.52 8.47
N PHE A 157 -2.17 -13.18 7.66
CA PHE A 157 -0.75 -13.13 8.07
C PHE A 157 -0.17 -11.72 8.02
N SER A 158 -1.02 -10.70 7.79
CA SER A 158 -0.55 -9.31 7.62
C SER A 158 0.34 -8.86 8.79
N GLY A 159 1.49 -8.28 8.48
CA GLY A 159 2.41 -7.75 9.50
C GLY A 159 3.20 -8.79 10.29
N CYS A 160 3.22 -10.05 9.85
CA CYS A 160 4.14 -11.06 10.38
C CYS A 160 5.57 -10.80 9.83
N LYS A 161 6.20 -9.75 10.32
CA LYS A 161 7.44 -9.19 9.73
C LYS A 161 8.62 -10.17 9.72
N GLU A 162 8.75 -11.01 10.78
CA GLU A 162 9.83 -11.99 10.91
C GLU A 162 9.50 -13.37 10.32
N LEU A 163 8.33 -13.54 9.70
CA LEU A 163 7.93 -14.81 9.10
C LEU A 163 8.73 -15.06 7.81
N VAL A 164 9.57 -16.09 7.82
CA VAL A 164 10.48 -16.40 6.70
C VAL A 164 9.82 -17.28 5.63
N SER A 165 8.91 -18.15 6.05
CA SER A 165 8.20 -19.09 5.17
C SER A 165 6.84 -19.47 5.76
N LEU A 166 5.93 -19.91 4.91
CA LEU A 166 4.63 -20.46 5.28
C LEU A 166 4.65 -21.99 5.19
N PRO A 167 3.84 -22.69 6.00
CA PRO A 167 3.49 -24.09 5.75
C PRO A 167 2.86 -24.25 4.35
N ASP A 168 2.81 -25.49 3.85
CA ASP A 168 2.18 -25.77 2.55
C ASP A 168 0.65 -25.56 2.62
N ILE A 169 0.20 -24.40 2.17
CA ILE A 169 -1.22 -24.03 2.08
C ILE A 169 -1.78 -24.23 0.65
N SER A 170 -1.07 -24.93 -0.23
CA SER A 170 -1.48 -25.19 -1.62
C SER A 170 -2.82 -25.90 -1.74
N LYS A 171 -3.16 -26.69 -0.73
CA LYS A 171 -4.39 -27.51 -0.72
C LYS A 171 -5.56 -26.85 0.00
N TRP A 172 -5.40 -25.66 0.50
CA TRP A 172 -6.51 -24.93 1.08
C TRP A 172 -7.57 -24.70 0.02
N ASN A 173 -8.80 -25.08 0.33
CA ASN A 173 -9.94 -24.80 -0.52
C ASN A 173 -10.49 -23.41 -0.18
N ILE A 174 -10.35 -22.48 -1.12
CA ILE A 174 -10.83 -21.10 -0.95
C ILE A 174 -12.05 -20.78 -1.81
N ASN A 175 -12.73 -21.79 -2.36
CA ASN A 175 -13.85 -21.58 -3.29
C ASN A 175 -15.05 -20.83 -2.69
N LYS A 176 -15.20 -20.76 -1.36
CA LYS A 176 -16.23 -19.96 -0.67
C LYS A 176 -15.69 -18.62 -0.14
N VAL A 177 -14.38 -18.44 -0.18
CA VAL A 177 -13.76 -17.22 0.36
C VAL A 177 -14.08 -16.03 -0.56
N THR A 178 -14.53 -14.95 0.04
CA THR A 178 -14.84 -13.70 -0.69
C THR A 178 -13.83 -12.59 -0.42
N LYS A 179 -13.02 -12.72 0.63
CA LYS A 179 -12.07 -11.69 1.07
C LYS A 179 -10.70 -12.30 1.40
N ILE A 180 -9.70 -11.93 0.60
CA ILE A 180 -8.28 -12.29 0.83
C ILE A 180 -7.36 -11.07 0.84
N LYS A 181 -7.94 -9.85 0.87
CA LYS A 181 -7.14 -8.65 0.82
C LYS A 181 -6.08 -8.64 1.91
N LYS A 182 -4.89 -8.19 1.55
CA LYS A 182 -3.73 -8.03 2.45
C LYS A 182 -3.36 -9.30 3.22
N ILE A 183 -3.67 -10.49 2.65
CA ILE A 183 -3.48 -11.78 3.35
C ILE A 183 -2.02 -12.01 3.75
N PHE A 184 -1.05 -11.55 2.94
CA PHE A 184 0.39 -11.66 3.21
C PHE A 184 1.07 -10.29 3.39
N SER A 185 0.31 -9.19 3.42
CA SER A 185 0.90 -7.85 3.46
C SER A 185 1.87 -7.65 4.63
N HIS A 186 2.93 -6.89 4.40
CA HIS A 186 3.97 -6.60 5.40
C HIS A 186 4.66 -7.85 6.02
N CYS A 187 4.68 -8.98 5.29
CA CYS A 187 5.54 -10.13 5.63
C CYS A 187 6.95 -9.89 5.08
N SER A 188 7.67 -8.93 5.67
CA SER A 188 8.89 -8.35 5.10
C SER A 188 10.04 -9.35 4.90
N LEU A 189 10.14 -10.40 5.71
CA LEU A 189 11.18 -11.44 5.58
C LEU A 189 10.70 -12.67 4.80
N LEU A 190 9.48 -12.68 4.27
CA LEU A 190 8.96 -13.80 3.50
C LEU A 190 9.67 -13.87 2.14
N THR A 191 10.46 -14.93 1.92
CA THR A 191 11.29 -15.05 0.71
C THR A 191 10.62 -15.82 -0.44
N SER A 192 9.60 -16.62 -0.11
CA SER A 192 8.83 -17.43 -1.07
C SER A 192 7.47 -17.79 -0.49
N LEU A 193 6.54 -18.10 -1.37
CA LEU A 193 5.20 -18.59 -1.03
C LEU A 193 5.07 -20.07 -1.42
N PRO A 194 4.22 -20.85 -0.72
CA PRO A 194 3.73 -22.13 -1.23
C PRO A 194 3.04 -21.97 -2.59
N ASP A 195 2.88 -23.06 -3.32
CA ASP A 195 2.18 -23.02 -4.61
C ASP A 195 0.68 -22.77 -4.42
N ILE A 196 0.27 -21.52 -4.61
CA ILE A 196 -1.12 -21.07 -4.55
C ILE A 196 -1.78 -20.95 -5.93
N SER A 197 -1.17 -21.50 -6.98
CA SER A 197 -1.65 -21.44 -8.37
C SER A 197 -3.02 -22.11 -8.57
N ALA A 198 -3.33 -23.10 -7.74
CA ALA A 198 -4.59 -23.86 -7.80
C ALA A 198 -5.73 -23.26 -6.98
N TRP A 199 -5.52 -22.13 -6.32
CA TRP A 199 -6.58 -21.46 -5.58
C TRP A 199 -7.72 -21.02 -6.50
N ASP A 200 -8.95 -21.43 -6.19
CA ASP A 200 -10.16 -20.95 -6.88
C ASP A 200 -10.55 -19.56 -6.36
N THR A 201 -10.22 -18.54 -7.12
CA THR A 201 -10.44 -17.14 -6.76
C THR A 201 -11.75 -16.58 -7.33
N SER A 202 -12.62 -17.42 -7.91
CA SER A 202 -13.83 -16.99 -8.64
C SER A 202 -14.84 -16.19 -7.80
N ASN A 203 -14.82 -16.37 -6.48
CA ASN A 203 -15.70 -15.63 -5.55
C ASN A 203 -15.05 -14.44 -4.86
N ILE A 204 -13.75 -14.17 -5.16
CA ILE A 204 -13.05 -13.04 -4.57
C ILE A 204 -13.51 -11.73 -5.23
N ILE A 205 -13.75 -10.71 -4.38
CA ILE A 205 -14.20 -9.39 -4.81
C ILE A 205 -13.08 -8.35 -4.63
N ASP A 206 -12.23 -8.53 -3.63
CA ASP A 206 -11.20 -7.57 -3.24
C ASP A 206 -9.84 -8.30 -3.07
N MET A 207 -8.87 -7.90 -3.91
CA MET A 207 -7.51 -8.43 -3.93
C MET A 207 -6.48 -7.35 -3.55
N GLU A 208 -6.93 -6.26 -2.90
CA GLU A 208 -6.04 -5.19 -2.44
C GLU A 208 -4.85 -5.74 -1.64
N GLY A 209 -3.66 -5.32 -2.01
CA GLY A 209 -2.44 -5.50 -1.20
C GLY A 209 -2.09 -6.94 -0.84
N ILE A 210 -2.47 -7.95 -1.64
CA ILE A 210 -2.21 -9.37 -1.27
C ILE A 210 -0.76 -9.59 -0.87
N PHE A 211 0.19 -8.99 -1.60
CA PHE A 211 1.64 -9.12 -1.37
C PHE A 211 2.30 -7.78 -0.96
N GLU A 212 1.50 -6.78 -0.60
CA GLU A 212 1.98 -5.44 -0.21
C GLU A 212 3.11 -5.55 0.84
N SER A 213 4.20 -4.83 0.62
CA SER A 213 5.38 -4.78 1.52
C SER A 213 5.99 -6.16 1.85
N CYS A 214 5.86 -7.13 0.94
CA CYS A 214 6.65 -8.36 1.00
C CYS A 214 8.05 -8.10 0.43
N THR A 215 8.84 -7.26 1.11
CA THR A 215 10.07 -6.66 0.58
C THR A 215 11.13 -7.67 0.17
N SER A 216 11.20 -8.85 0.82
CA SER A 216 12.16 -9.92 0.50
C SER A 216 11.63 -10.97 -0.48
N LEU A 217 10.42 -10.81 -1.02
CA LEU A 217 9.79 -11.81 -1.89
C LEU A 217 10.40 -11.76 -3.31
N LYS A 218 11.11 -12.82 -3.70
CA LYS A 218 11.85 -12.87 -4.98
C LYS A 218 11.01 -13.31 -6.17
N SER A 219 9.99 -14.09 -5.91
CA SER A 219 9.08 -14.62 -6.93
C SER A 219 7.71 -14.93 -6.34
N ILE A 220 6.70 -14.86 -7.17
CA ILE A 220 5.33 -15.22 -6.86
C ILE A 220 5.00 -16.51 -7.61
N PRO A 221 4.28 -17.48 -7.00
CA PRO A 221 3.75 -18.63 -7.71
C PRO A 221 2.94 -18.22 -8.94
N ASP A 222 2.74 -19.14 -9.88
CA ASP A 222 1.99 -18.86 -11.10
C ASP A 222 0.51 -18.59 -10.81
N ILE A 223 0.16 -17.32 -10.70
CA ILE A 223 -1.22 -16.84 -10.50
C ILE A 223 -1.92 -16.48 -11.81
N SER A 224 -1.39 -16.86 -12.97
CA SER A 224 -1.95 -16.54 -14.28
C SER A 224 -3.37 -17.10 -14.48
N LYS A 225 -3.72 -18.15 -13.73
CA LYS A 225 -5.05 -18.79 -13.78
C LYS A 225 -6.03 -18.28 -12.73
N TRP A 226 -5.64 -17.38 -11.89
CA TRP A 226 -6.58 -16.79 -10.96
C TRP A 226 -7.72 -16.13 -11.72
N ASN A 227 -8.93 -16.44 -11.32
CA ASN A 227 -10.11 -15.79 -11.85
C ASN A 227 -10.31 -14.44 -11.14
N VAL A 228 -10.27 -13.36 -11.91
CA VAL A 228 -10.45 -11.98 -11.40
C VAL A 228 -11.74 -11.33 -11.92
N ASP A 229 -12.64 -12.10 -12.57
CA ASP A 229 -13.88 -11.59 -13.20
C ASP A 229 -14.82 -10.84 -12.24
N ASN A 230 -14.73 -11.10 -10.95
CA ASN A 230 -15.54 -10.45 -9.93
C ASN A 230 -14.79 -9.43 -9.09
N VAL A 231 -13.48 -9.25 -9.36
CA VAL A 231 -12.62 -8.37 -8.57
C VAL A 231 -12.85 -6.92 -8.96
N VAL A 232 -13.07 -6.07 -7.95
CA VAL A 232 -13.24 -4.62 -8.14
C VAL A 232 -12.01 -3.81 -7.72
N ASN A 233 -11.08 -4.41 -6.99
CA ASN A 233 -9.90 -3.73 -6.45
C ASN A 233 -8.68 -4.65 -6.45
N ILE A 234 -7.63 -4.26 -7.18
CA ILE A 234 -6.31 -4.90 -7.19
C ILE A 234 -5.19 -3.92 -6.80
N SER A 235 -5.58 -2.76 -6.23
CA SER A 235 -4.59 -1.75 -5.81
C SER A 235 -3.57 -2.33 -4.84
N SER A 236 -2.36 -1.81 -4.88
CA SER A 236 -1.24 -2.20 -4.02
C SER A 236 -0.92 -3.70 -4.00
N MET A 237 -1.41 -4.51 -4.97
CA MET A 237 -1.23 -5.98 -4.89
C MET A 237 0.23 -6.39 -4.80
N PHE A 238 1.14 -5.66 -5.47
CA PHE A 238 2.59 -5.92 -5.47
C PHE A 238 3.39 -4.72 -4.93
N ASP A 239 2.73 -3.80 -4.26
CA ASP A 239 3.29 -2.60 -3.66
C ASP A 239 4.47 -2.97 -2.72
N GLU A 240 5.61 -2.27 -2.84
CA GLU A 240 6.83 -2.50 -2.07
C GLU A 240 7.36 -3.96 -2.13
N CYS A 241 7.10 -4.69 -3.22
CA CYS A 241 7.78 -5.96 -3.47
C CYS A 241 9.19 -5.70 -4.02
N GLU A 242 10.08 -5.20 -3.17
CA GLU A 242 11.37 -4.63 -3.58
C GLU A 242 12.32 -5.64 -4.26
N GLU A 243 12.37 -6.90 -3.79
CA GLU A 243 13.21 -7.94 -4.36
C GLU A 243 12.56 -8.74 -5.49
N LEU A 244 11.32 -8.41 -5.88
CA LEU A 244 10.59 -9.11 -6.92
C LEU A 244 11.22 -8.83 -8.31
N ILE A 245 11.78 -9.88 -8.93
CA ILE A 245 12.50 -9.74 -10.20
C ILE A 245 11.57 -9.88 -11.40
N LYS A 246 10.51 -10.69 -11.25
CA LYS A 246 9.58 -11.05 -12.33
C LYS A 246 8.19 -11.30 -11.77
N LEU A 247 7.18 -10.85 -12.50
CA LEU A 247 5.77 -11.16 -12.26
C LEU A 247 5.34 -12.43 -12.98
N PRO A 248 4.35 -13.18 -12.47
CA PRO A 248 3.60 -14.16 -13.25
C PRO A 248 2.91 -13.49 -14.45
N ASP A 249 2.51 -14.28 -15.43
CA ASP A 249 1.77 -13.78 -16.60
C ASP A 249 0.32 -13.41 -16.21
N ILE A 250 0.10 -12.12 -15.99
CA ILE A 250 -1.22 -11.54 -15.69
C ILE A 250 -1.90 -10.92 -16.92
N SER A 251 -1.37 -11.16 -18.12
CA SER A 251 -1.87 -10.55 -19.37
C SER A 251 -3.31 -10.92 -19.70
N LYS A 252 -3.77 -12.06 -19.20
CA LYS A 252 -5.11 -12.60 -19.47
C LYS A 252 -6.14 -12.32 -18.38
N TRP A 253 -5.75 -11.61 -17.36
CA TRP A 253 -6.71 -11.21 -16.34
C TRP A 253 -7.79 -10.33 -16.94
N ASN A 254 -9.03 -10.71 -16.72
CA ASN A 254 -10.19 -9.89 -17.09
C ASN A 254 -10.46 -8.88 -15.98
N ILE A 255 -10.04 -7.63 -16.19
CA ILE A 255 -10.17 -6.55 -15.21
C ILE A 255 -11.33 -5.59 -15.51
N ASP A 256 -12.32 -6.01 -16.28
CA ASP A 256 -13.44 -5.16 -16.73
C ASP A 256 -14.29 -4.55 -15.60
N LYS A 257 -14.23 -5.13 -14.39
CA LYS A 257 -14.90 -4.59 -13.19
C LYS A 257 -13.97 -3.86 -12.22
N VAL A 258 -12.67 -3.85 -12.50
CA VAL A 258 -11.70 -3.22 -11.61
C VAL A 258 -11.82 -1.71 -11.68
N CYS A 259 -12.04 -1.08 -10.51
CA CYS A 259 -12.21 0.37 -10.40
C CYS A 259 -10.92 1.10 -10.03
N THR A 260 -9.95 0.41 -9.46
CA THR A 260 -8.66 1.02 -9.06
C THR A 260 -7.50 0.04 -9.20
N ILE A 261 -6.39 0.56 -9.73
CA ILE A 261 -5.09 -0.10 -9.86
C ILE A 261 -3.98 0.77 -9.26
N CYS A 262 -4.33 1.69 -8.36
CA CYS A 262 -3.33 2.57 -7.74
C CYS A 262 -2.28 1.75 -6.98
N ASN A 263 -1.04 2.20 -7.01
CA ASN A 263 0.12 1.55 -6.39
C ASN A 263 0.34 0.08 -6.79
N LEU A 264 -0.28 -0.43 -7.87
CA LEU A 264 -0.25 -1.87 -8.18
C LEU A 264 1.18 -2.43 -8.20
N PHE A 265 2.15 -1.66 -8.71
CA PHE A 265 3.58 -2.03 -8.77
C PHE A 265 4.48 -0.99 -8.09
N TYR A 266 3.92 -0.17 -7.18
CA TYR A 266 4.68 0.85 -6.49
C TYR A 266 5.92 0.24 -5.80
N GLN A 267 7.08 0.89 -5.92
CA GLN A 267 8.36 0.46 -5.33
C GLN A 267 8.78 -1.01 -5.64
N CYS A 268 8.35 -1.58 -6.77
CA CYS A 268 8.94 -2.83 -7.28
C CYS A 268 10.33 -2.53 -7.88
N ILE A 269 11.29 -2.16 -7.03
CA ILE A 269 12.59 -1.59 -7.45
C ILE A 269 13.47 -2.55 -8.27
N SER A 270 13.30 -3.86 -8.11
CA SER A 270 14.06 -4.89 -8.84
C SER A 270 13.37 -5.38 -10.10
N LEU A 271 12.12 -4.96 -10.36
CA LEU A 271 11.32 -5.43 -11.48
C LEU A 271 11.81 -4.78 -12.78
N LYS A 272 12.19 -5.62 -13.76
CA LYS A 272 12.76 -5.14 -15.04
C LYS A 272 11.74 -4.99 -16.16
N GLU A 273 10.67 -5.75 -16.09
CA GLU A 273 9.61 -5.78 -17.10
C GLU A 273 8.26 -6.10 -16.46
N ILE A 274 7.20 -5.59 -17.08
CA ILE A 274 5.81 -5.89 -16.75
C ILE A 274 5.29 -6.87 -17.82
N PRO A 275 4.49 -7.88 -17.46
CA PRO A 275 3.77 -8.71 -18.44
C PRO A 275 2.95 -7.85 -19.41
N ASP A 276 2.63 -8.37 -20.58
CA ASP A 276 1.86 -7.63 -21.59
C ASP A 276 0.42 -7.37 -21.13
N ILE A 277 0.19 -6.21 -20.54
CA ILE A 277 -1.12 -5.72 -20.06
C ILE A 277 -1.81 -4.81 -21.08
N SER A 278 -1.38 -4.80 -22.35
CA SER A 278 -1.91 -3.92 -23.39
C SER A 278 -3.39 -4.15 -23.69
N ASN A 279 -3.90 -5.36 -23.42
CA ASN A 279 -5.29 -5.74 -23.66
C ASN A 279 -6.19 -5.63 -22.42
N TRP A 280 -5.71 -5.06 -21.34
CA TRP A 280 -6.55 -4.81 -20.17
C TRP A 280 -7.67 -3.83 -20.52
N GLU A 281 -8.91 -4.19 -20.20
CA GLU A 281 -10.05 -3.28 -20.31
C GLU A 281 -10.06 -2.34 -19.11
N THR A 282 -9.83 -1.06 -19.35
CA THR A 282 -9.59 -0.07 -18.29
C THR A 282 -10.70 0.95 -18.13
N SER A 283 -11.86 0.72 -18.79
CA SER A 283 -12.97 1.69 -18.83
C SER A 283 -13.59 2.01 -17.47
N GLU A 284 -13.54 1.07 -16.51
CA GLU A 284 -14.10 1.27 -15.17
C GLU A 284 -13.09 1.88 -14.17
N ILE A 285 -11.81 2.01 -14.58
CA ILE A 285 -10.76 2.50 -13.68
C ILE A 285 -10.91 4.01 -13.47
N THR A 286 -10.90 4.42 -12.21
CA THR A 286 -11.00 5.81 -11.78
C THR A 286 -9.70 6.37 -11.19
N ASP A 287 -8.81 5.48 -10.70
CA ASP A 287 -7.55 5.86 -10.06
C ASP A 287 -6.40 4.97 -10.54
N MET A 288 -5.35 5.60 -11.09
CA MET A 288 -4.11 4.97 -11.54
C MET A 288 -2.88 5.58 -10.84
N ASN A 289 -3.11 6.28 -9.73
CA ASN A 289 -2.01 6.93 -8.98
C ASN A 289 -0.88 5.93 -8.71
N SER A 290 0.35 6.37 -8.92
CA SER A 290 1.58 5.63 -8.60
C SER A 290 1.66 4.21 -9.18
N LEU A 291 0.93 3.90 -10.26
CA LEU A 291 0.84 2.54 -10.81
C LEU A 291 2.19 1.86 -11.00
N PHE A 292 3.20 2.57 -11.53
CA PHE A 292 4.57 2.10 -11.75
C PHE A 292 5.61 2.91 -10.97
N ALA A 293 5.16 3.75 -10.02
CA ALA A 293 6.07 4.66 -9.34
C ALA A 293 7.18 3.90 -8.60
N GLU A 294 8.38 4.48 -8.61
CA GLU A 294 9.60 3.96 -7.99
C GLU A 294 10.06 2.56 -8.52
N CYS A 295 9.53 2.12 -9.67
CA CYS A 295 10.05 0.94 -10.36
C CYS A 295 11.40 1.28 -11.03
N SER A 296 12.43 1.51 -10.23
CA SER A 296 13.70 2.09 -10.68
C SER A 296 14.50 1.22 -11.67
N SER A 297 14.31 -0.11 -11.66
CA SER A 297 14.93 -1.03 -12.64
C SER A 297 14.11 -1.26 -13.89
N LEU A 298 12.89 -0.72 -13.99
CA LEU A 298 12.00 -0.95 -15.13
C LEU A 298 12.53 -0.27 -16.37
N VAL A 299 12.79 -1.05 -17.43
CA VAL A 299 13.39 -0.54 -18.67
C VAL A 299 12.38 -0.28 -19.78
N LYS A 300 11.17 -0.84 -19.65
CA LYS A 300 10.11 -0.75 -20.64
C LYS A 300 8.73 -0.88 -19.99
N ILE A 301 7.78 -0.06 -20.44
CA ILE A 301 6.35 -0.19 -20.14
C ILE A 301 5.68 -0.96 -21.31
N PRO A 302 4.74 -1.89 -21.06
CA PRO A 302 3.90 -2.48 -22.11
C PRO A 302 3.15 -1.39 -22.89
N ASP A 303 2.65 -1.71 -24.09
CA ASP A 303 1.88 -0.77 -24.90
C ASP A 303 0.51 -0.48 -24.25
N ILE A 304 0.43 0.63 -23.54
CA ILE A 304 -0.79 1.11 -22.87
C ILE A 304 -1.50 2.22 -23.68
N SER A 305 -1.14 2.40 -24.96
CA SER A 305 -1.71 3.43 -25.82
C SER A 305 -3.22 3.32 -26.04
N LYS A 306 -3.75 2.09 -25.90
CA LYS A 306 -5.17 1.78 -26.12
C LYS A 306 -6.00 1.80 -24.82
N TRP A 307 -5.39 2.03 -23.68
CA TRP A 307 -6.13 2.09 -22.44
C TRP A 307 -7.19 3.20 -22.48
N ASN A 308 -8.39 2.86 -22.09
CA ASN A 308 -9.47 3.81 -21.93
C ASN A 308 -9.38 4.46 -20.54
N ILE A 309 -8.95 5.73 -20.51
CA ILE A 309 -8.81 6.50 -19.27
C ILE A 309 -9.95 7.51 -19.06
N ASN A 310 -11.08 7.37 -19.77
CA ASN A 310 -12.17 8.34 -19.72
C ASN A 310 -12.73 8.56 -18.31
N ASN A 311 -12.67 7.58 -17.43
CA ASN A 311 -13.16 7.66 -16.05
C ASN A 311 -12.04 7.98 -15.03
N VAL A 312 -10.79 8.05 -15.48
CA VAL A 312 -9.66 8.31 -14.60
C VAL A 312 -9.65 9.76 -14.16
N THR A 313 -9.59 9.97 -12.85
CA THR A 313 -9.49 11.30 -12.24
C THR A 313 -8.09 11.59 -11.71
N ASN A 314 -7.32 10.57 -11.39
CA ASN A 314 -6.00 10.70 -10.78
C ASN A 314 -4.95 9.89 -11.54
N LEU A 315 -3.97 10.57 -12.14
CA LEU A 315 -2.81 10.00 -12.82
C LEU A 315 -1.49 10.38 -12.14
N SER A 316 -1.57 10.99 -10.95
CA SER A 316 -0.36 11.48 -10.28
C SER A 316 0.66 10.35 -10.07
N LEU A 317 1.94 10.69 -10.22
CA LEU A 317 3.09 9.82 -9.97
C LEU A 317 3.14 8.52 -10.80
N ILE A 318 2.29 8.35 -11.83
CA ILE A 318 2.12 7.04 -12.51
C ILE A 318 3.44 6.41 -12.98
N PHE A 319 4.45 7.20 -13.38
CA PHE A 319 5.79 6.76 -13.78
C PHE A 319 6.91 7.36 -12.91
N SER A 320 6.54 8.02 -11.81
CA SER A 320 7.53 8.67 -10.93
C SER A 320 8.62 7.67 -10.50
N GLY A 321 9.87 8.11 -10.48
CA GLY A 321 10.99 7.28 -10.03
C GLY A 321 11.39 6.13 -10.96
N CYS A 322 10.76 5.98 -12.14
CA CYS A 322 11.18 4.99 -13.14
C CYS A 322 12.51 5.41 -13.79
N SER A 323 13.59 5.40 -13.00
CA SER A 323 14.87 6.01 -13.37
C SER A 323 15.62 5.30 -14.53
N SER A 324 15.31 4.02 -14.79
CA SER A 324 15.91 3.27 -15.91
C SER A 324 15.10 3.34 -17.21
N LEU A 325 13.92 3.96 -17.19
CA LEU A 325 13.00 4.01 -18.33
C LEU A 325 13.49 5.01 -19.36
N LYS A 326 13.74 4.56 -20.60
CA LYS A 326 14.27 5.41 -21.69
C LYS A 326 13.21 6.04 -22.57
N SER A 327 12.06 5.41 -22.67
CA SER A 327 10.93 5.87 -23.47
C SER A 327 9.62 5.37 -22.89
N LEU A 328 8.54 6.06 -23.18
CA LEU A 328 7.19 5.67 -22.83
C LEU A 328 6.45 5.14 -24.07
N PRO A 329 5.41 4.30 -23.91
CA PRO A 329 4.45 4.03 -24.98
C PRO A 329 3.75 5.34 -25.42
N ASP A 330 3.11 5.31 -26.59
CA ASP A 330 2.39 6.48 -27.10
C ASP A 330 1.08 6.71 -26.33
N ILE A 331 1.13 7.65 -25.39
CA ILE A 331 -0.01 8.09 -24.57
C ILE A 331 -0.62 9.42 -25.07
N SER A 332 -0.29 9.84 -26.29
CA SER A 332 -0.76 11.11 -26.87
C SER A 332 -2.28 11.18 -27.04
N ASN A 333 -2.93 10.04 -27.21
CA ASN A 333 -4.38 9.94 -27.42
C ASN A 333 -5.18 9.69 -26.13
N TRP A 334 -4.54 9.69 -24.99
CA TRP A 334 -5.28 9.59 -23.72
C TRP A 334 -6.24 10.78 -23.56
N ASN A 335 -7.50 10.48 -23.30
CA ASN A 335 -8.52 11.49 -23.03
C ASN A 335 -8.46 11.91 -21.56
N THR A 336 -7.81 13.01 -21.28
CA THR A 336 -7.55 13.51 -19.92
C THR A 336 -8.60 14.49 -19.40
N ILE A 337 -9.78 14.60 -20.06
CA ILE A 337 -10.80 15.59 -19.71
C ILE A 337 -11.29 15.51 -18.26
N ASN A 338 -11.34 14.31 -17.68
CA ASN A 338 -11.79 14.09 -16.31
C ASN A 338 -10.62 14.06 -15.28
N VAL A 339 -9.38 14.17 -15.76
CA VAL A 339 -8.21 14.12 -14.89
C VAL A 339 -8.05 15.44 -14.15
N ASN A 340 -7.94 15.39 -12.83
CA ASN A 340 -7.74 16.56 -11.97
C ASN A 340 -6.36 16.59 -11.29
N ASN A 341 -5.63 15.49 -11.30
CA ASN A 341 -4.28 15.41 -10.73
C ASN A 341 -3.32 14.70 -11.69
N ILE A 342 -2.28 15.41 -12.11
CA ILE A 342 -1.17 14.90 -12.93
C ILE A 342 0.19 15.21 -12.30
N SER A 343 0.21 15.56 -11.00
CA SER A 343 1.46 15.89 -10.32
C SER A 343 2.46 14.74 -10.38
N GLY A 344 3.71 15.08 -10.60
CA GLY A 344 4.83 14.15 -10.60
C GLY A 344 4.76 12.98 -11.58
N ILE A 345 3.90 13.00 -12.62
CA ILE A 345 3.75 11.84 -13.55
C ILE A 345 5.12 11.33 -14.03
N PHE A 346 6.04 12.20 -14.40
CA PHE A 346 7.37 11.85 -14.94
C PHE A 346 8.50 12.16 -13.97
N SER A 347 8.18 12.53 -12.72
CA SER A 347 9.18 12.87 -11.72
C SER A 347 10.22 11.76 -11.57
N GLY A 348 11.51 12.10 -11.51
CA GLY A 348 12.57 11.11 -11.32
C GLY A 348 12.84 10.15 -12.50
N CYS A 349 12.17 10.31 -13.64
CA CYS A 349 12.47 9.54 -14.87
C CYS A 349 13.81 10.00 -15.47
N SER A 350 14.91 9.76 -14.77
CA SER A 350 16.21 10.37 -15.08
C SER A 350 16.84 9.88 -16.39
N SER A 351 16.48 8.70 -16.89
CA SER A 351 16.96 8.14 -18.16
C SER A 351 16.06 8.46 -19.35
N LEU A 352 14.91 9.10 -19.13
CA LEU A 352 13.94 9.39 -20.18
C LEU A 352 14.48 10.46 -21.14
N ILE A 353 14.62 10.11 -22.43
CA ILE A 353 15.22 10.98 -23.43
C ILE A 353 14.20 11.80 -24.24
N SER A 354 12.97 11.32 -24.29
CA SER A 354 11.85 11.98 -24.96
C SER A 354 10.52 11.59 -24.33
N LEU A 355 9.54 12.48 -24.48
CA LEU A 355 8.16 12.22 -24.09
C LEU A 355 7.30 11.97 -25.32
N PRO A 356 6.21 11.20 -25.23
CA PRO A 356 5.13 11.20 -26.21
C PRO A 356 4.55 12.61 -26.36
N ASP A 357 3.82 12.87 -27.45
CA ASP A 357 3.16 14.16 -27.67
C ASP A 357 1.97 14.33 -26.70
N ILE A 358 2.20 15.06 -25.61
CA ILE A 358 1.18 15.40 -24.60
C ILE A 358 0.52 16.76 -24.86
N SER A 359 0.77 17.41 -26.03
CA SER A 359 0.21 18.71 -26.36
C SER A 359 -1.31 18.74 -26.41
N LYS A 360 -1.92 17.58 -26.67
CA LYS A 360 -3.38 17.41 -26.79
C LYS A 360 -4.08 17.06 -25.47
N TRP A 361 -3.34 16.85 -24.41
CA TRP A 361 -3.95 16.59 -23.12
C TRP A 361 -4.81 17.76 -22.69
N ASN A 362 -6.06 17.49 -22.37
CA ASN A 362 -6.93 18.48 -21.73
C ASN A 362 -6.62 18.54 -20.25
N ILE A 363 -6.10 19.68 -19.81
CA ILE A 363 -5.77 19.90 -18.39
C ILE A 363 -6.67 20.93 -17.72
N GLU A 364 -7.84 21.24 -18.32
CA GLU A 364 -8.73 22.28 -17.78
C GLU A 364 -9.23 22.01 -16.36
N ASN A 365 -9.30 20.73 -15.93
CA ASN A 365 -9.68 20.33 -14.58
C ASN A 365 -8.48 20.09 -13.66
N VAL A 366 -7.26 20.23 -14.16
CA VAL A 366 -6.04 19.98 -13.37
C VAL A 366 -5.79 21.17 -12.45
N ILE A 367 -5.57 20.85 -11.17
CA ILE A 367 -5.27 21.84 -10.13
C ILE A 367 -3.80 21.83 -9.70
N ASP A 368 -3.07 20.76 -10.00
CA ASP A 368 -1.71 20.50 -9.50
C ASP A 368 -0.80 20.01 -10.63
N LEU A 369 0.22 20.80 -10.94
CA LEU A 369 1.31 20.49 -11.88
C LEU A 369 2.64 20.29 -11.15
N ASN A 370 2.63 20.23 -9.81
CA ASN A 370 3.85 20.12 -9.01
C ASN A 370 4.70 18.94 -9.49
N SER A 371 6.00 19.19 -9.64
CA SER A 371 6.99 18.16 -9.91
C SER A 371 6.75 17.33 -11.18
N LEU A 372 5.90 17.77 -12.13
CA LEU A 372 5.49 16.97 -13.31
C LEU A 372 6.68 16.38 -14.06
N PHE A 373 7.77 17.15 -14.24
CA PHE A 373 9.00 16.73 -14.91
C PHE A 373 10.23 16.76 -13.98
N LEU A 374 10.03 16.88 -12.67
CA LEU A 374 11.13 16.96 -11.70
C LEU A 374 12.15 15.84 -11.94
N GLY A 375 13.43 16.18 -12.11
CA GLY A 375 14.50 15.19 -12.20
C GLY A 375 14.57 14.39 -13.51
N CYS A 376 13.82 14.78 -14.56
CA CYS A 376 13.99 14.23 -15.92
C CYS A 376 15.32 14.70 -16.51
N SER A 377 16.43 14.24 -15.93
CA SER A 377 17.77 14.81 -16.18
C SER A 377 18.34 14.53 -17.58
N SER A 378 17.82 13.52 -18.30
CA SER A 378 18.21 13.22 -19.68
C SER A 378 17.30 13.84 -20.74
N LEU A 379 16.22 14.48 -20.34
CA LEU A 379 15.24 15.07 -21.26
C LEU A 379 15.77 16.37 -21.86
N GLU A 380 15.91 16.42 -23.19
CA GLU A 380 16.46 17.58 -23.89
C GLU A 380 15.42 18.62 -24.30
N GLN A 381 14.16 18.18 -24.44
CA GLN A 381 13.03 19.03 -24.83
C GLN A 381 11.70 18.49 -24.27
N ILE A 382 10.77 19.43 -24.07
CA ILE A 382 9.39 19.14 -23.65
C ILE A 382 8.51 19.25 -24.92
N PRO A 383 7.49 18.40 -25.10
CA PRO A 383 6.45 18.61 -26.12
C PRO A 383 5.81 19.99 -26.01
N ASP A 384 5.18 20.47 -27.09
CA ASP A 384 4.55 21.79 -27.09
C ASP A 384 3.31 21.83 -26.18
N ILE A 385 3.49 22.36 -24.99
CA ILE A 385 2.45 22.53 -23.95
C ILE A 385 1.93 23.98 -23.88
N SER A 386 2.21 24.81 -24.90
CA SER A 386 1.83 26.24 -24.94
C SER A 386 0.33 26.48 -24.87
N ASN A 387 -0.48 25.51 -25.36
CA ASN A 387 -1.93 25.59 -25.40
C ASN A 387 -2.64 25.01 -24.19
N TRP A 388 -1.91 24.54 -23.17
CA TRP A 388 -2.53 24.06 -21.97
C TRP A 388 -3.34 25.12 -21.24
N ASN A 389 -4.58 24.80 -20.89
CA ASN A 389 -5.44 25.68 -20.07
C ASN A 389 -5.08 25.52 -18.60
N THR A 390 -4.30 26.45 -18.05
CA THR A 390 -3.81 26.44 -16.68
C THR A 390 -4.66 27.24 -15.71
N SER A 391 -5.87 27.68 -16.12
CA SER A 391 -6.71 28.58 -15.32
C SER A 391 -7.12 28.04 -13.92
N ASN A 392 -7.14 26.72 -13.76
CA ASN A 392 -7.47 26.08 -12.48
C ASN A 392 -6.23 25.64 -11.68
N VAL A 393 -5.04 25.78 -12.24
CA VAL A 393 -3.79 25.35 -11.60
C VAL A 393 -3.43 26.29 -10.44
N ASN A 394 -3.15 25.73 -9.28
CA ASN A 394 -2.69 26.46 -8.10
C ASN A 394 -1.23 26.15 -7.71
N ASP A 395 -0.70 25.00 -8.09
CA ASP A 395 0.68 24.60 -7.80
C ASP A 395 1.45 24.25 -9.08
N MET A 396 2.56 24.95 -9.33
CA MET A 396 3.53 24.71 -10.39
C MET A 396 4.94 24.52 -9.81
N GLY A 397 5.04 24.25 -8.52
CA GLY A 397 6.32 24.05 -7.85
C GLY A 397 7.14 22.91 -8.47
N TYR A 398 8.43 23.09 -8.59
CA TYR A 398 9.39 22.12 -9.10
C TYR A 398 9.08 21.54 -10.49
N LEU A 399 8.18 22.16 -11.25
CA LEU A 399 7.65 21.65 -12.53
C LEU A 399 8.73 21.12 -13.48
N PHE A 400 9.84 21.85 -13.64
CA PHE A 400 11.00 21.47 -14.47
C PHE A 400 12.29 21.30 -13.65
N SER A 401 12.21 21.29 -12.33
CA SER A 401 13.38 21.21 -11.46
C SER A 401 14.26 20.01 -11.82
N LYS A 402 15.56 20.19 -11.79
CA LYS A 402 16.59 19.16 -12.08
C LYS A 402 16.52 18.56 -13.50
N CYS A 403 15.82 19.20 -14.44
CA CYS A 403 15.88 18.86 -15.87
C CYS A 403 17.21 19.36 -16.45
N SER A 404 18.31 18.74 -16.02
CA SER A 404 19.68 19.26 -16.27
C SER A 404 20.11 19.23 -17.75
N SER A 405 19.48 18.40 -18.60
CA SER A 405 19.73 18.34 -20.04
C SER A 405 18.81 19.22 -20.88
N LEU A 406 17.81 19.85 -20.27
CA LEU A 406 16.79 20.63 -20.98
C LEU A 406 17.40 21.87 -21.64
N LEU A 407 17.22 21.97 -22.96
CA LEU A 407 17.82 23.07 -23.79
C LEU A 407 16.91 24.25 -23.92
N LYS A 408 15.60 24.03 -23.95
CA LYS A 408 14.56 25.05 -24.09
C LYS A 408 13.24 24.61 -23.45
N ILE A 409 12.46 25.57 -23.02
CA ILE A 409 11.08 25.40 -22.57
C ILE A 409 10.15 25.81 -23.73
N PRO A 410 9.01 25.15 -23.96
CA PRO A 410 7.95 25.64 -24.84
C PRO A 410 7.49 27.05 -24.44
N ASP A 411 6.80 27.74 -25.34
CA ASP A 411 6.25 29.07 -25.03
C ASP A 411 5.07 28.96 -24.05
N ILE A 412 5.33 29.27 -22.80
CA ILE A 412 4.34 29.26 -21.70
C ILE A 412 3.89 30.68 -21.31
N SER A 413 4.14 31.69 -22.17
CA SER A 413 3.81 33.10 -21.88
C SER A 413 2.32 33.35 -21.72
N ASN A 414 1.47 32.51 -22.30
CA ASN A 414 0.01 32.64 -22.28
C ASN A 414 -0.66 31.79 -21.19
N TRP A 415 0.11 31.10 -20.37
CA TRP A 415 -0.47 30.35 -19.23
C TRP A 415 -1.18 31.31 -18.28
N ASP A 416 -2.41 30.96 -17.90
CA ASP A 416 -3.17 31.68 -16.88
C ASP A 416 -2.64 31.30 -15.49
N THR A 417 -2.06 32.27 -14.79
CA THR A 417 -1.49 32.11 -13.46
C THR A 417 -2.29 32.80 -12.35
N ASN A 418 -3.54 33.24 -12.66
CA ASN A 418 -4.36 33.96 -11.68
C ASN A 418 -4.68 33.17 -10.38
N ASN A 419 -4.60 31.87 -10.45
CA ASN A 419 -4.88 30.99 -9.28
C ASN A 419 -3.62 30.35 -8.68
N VAL A 420 -2.45 30.58 -9.27
CA VAL A 420 -1.19 29.99 -8.83
C VAL A 420 -0.73 30.62 -7.53
N THR A 421 -0.45 29.78 -6.55
CA THR A 421 0.09 30.15 -5.22
C THR A 421 1.53 29.67 -5.02
N GLU A 422 1.96 28.62 -5.74
CA GLU A 422 3.26 28.00 -5.58
C GLU A 422 4.00 27.84 -6.91
N ILE A 423 5.25 28.33 -6.97
CA ILE A 423 6.15 28.20 -8.12
C ILE A 423 7.59 27.90 -7.66
N ASP A 424 7.77 27.40 -6.45
CA ASP A 424 9.08 27.11 -5.87
C ASP A 424 9.90 26.20 -6.76
N GLY A 425 11.18 26.50 -6.88
CA GLY A 425 12.13 25.67 -7.61
C GLY A 425 11.74 25.33 -9.05
N MET A 426 10.80 26.04 -9.67
CA MET A 426 10.21 25.65 -10.96
C MET A 426 11.23 25.31 -12.04
N PHE A 427 12.37 26.02 -12.08
CA PHE A 427 13.50 25.77 -13.00
C PHE A 427 14.80 25.43 -12.27
N GLU A 428 14.74 25.10 -11.00
CA GLU A 428 15.92 24.76 -10.20
C GLU A 428 16.78 23.72 -10.92
N SER A 429 18.10 23.95 -10.95
CA SER A 429 19.09 23.03 -11.52
C SER A 429 18.89 22.66 -13.02
N CYS A 430 18.21 23.51 -13.79
CA CYS A 430 18.14 23.40 -15.26
C CYS A 430 19.47 23.91 -15.88
N THR A 431 20.55 23.15 -15.71
CA THR A 431 21.93 23.63 -15.96
C THR A 431 22.25 23.92 -17.42
N LYS A 432 21.58 23.23 -18.38
CA LYS A 432 21.77 23.48 -19.84
C LYS A 432 20.79 24.46 -20.41
N LEU A 433 19.79 24.91 -19.67
CA LEU A 433 18.82 25.91 -20.12
C LEU A 433 19.54 27.24 -20.32
N LYS A 434 19.38 27.86 -21.50
CA LYS A 434 20.06 29.12 -21.83
C LYS A 434 19.22 30.34 -21.52
N ASN A 435 17.91 30.25 -21.69
CA ASN A 435 16.96 31.33 -21.47
C ASN A 435 15.69 30.78 -20.82
N LEU A 436 15.05 31.57 -19.99
CA LEU A 436 13.68 31.30 -19.54
C LEU A 436 12.69 31.67 -20.66
N PRO A 437 11.50 31.06 -20.70
CA PRO A 437 10.39 31.56 -21.49
C PRO A 437 9.98 32.94 -21.01
N ASP A 438 9.26 33.70 -21.88
CA ASP A 438 8.73 35.02 -21.49
C ASP A 438 7.54 34.82 -20.53
N ILE A 439 7.78 35.07 -19.25
CA ILE A 439 6.77 35.00 -18.16
C ILE A 439 6.40 36.41 -17.65
N SER A 440 6.66 37.46 -18.41
CA SER A 440 6.38 38.84 -18.00
C SER A 440 4.89 39.15 -17.82
N LYS A 441 4.02 38.35 -18.46
CA LYS A 441 2.56 38.50 -18.41
C LYS A 441 1.91 37.70 -17.25
N TRP A 442 2.68 36.86 -16.55
CA TRP A 442 2.14 36.08 -15.47
C TRP A 442 1.63 36.95 -14.33
N ASN A 443 0.41 36.70 -13.90
CA ASN A 443 -0.12 37.26 -12.65
C ASN A 443 0.44 36.49 -11.47
N LEU A 444 1.20 37.13 -10.60
CA LEU A 444 1.87 36.53 -9.45
C LEU A 444 1.35 37.10 -8.13
N ASP A 445 0.18 37.73 -8.12
CA ASP A 445 -0.36 38.40 -6.93
C ASP A 445 -0.71 37.44 -5.78
N LYS A 446 -0.98 36.17 -6.12
CA LYS A 446 -1.30 35.10 -5.14
C LYS A 446 -0.11 34.23 -4.80
N VAL A 447 1.03 34.42 -5.44
CA VAL A 447 2.20 33.58 -5.20
C VAL A 447 2.78 33.86 -3.83
N GLU A 448 2.79 32.85 -2.99
CA GLU A 448 3.27 32.93 -1.61
C GLU A 448 4.72 32.46 -1.49
N PHE A 449 5.13 31.49 -2.37
CA PHE A 449 6.43 30.85 -2.31
C PHE A 449 7.14 30.94 -3.67
N ILE A 450 8.41 31.34 -3.66
CA ILE A 450 9.24 31.53 -4.86
C ILE A 450 10.70 31.05 -4.61
N ASP A 451 10.91 30.29 -3.57
CA ASP A 451 12.25 29.85 -3.20
C ASP A 451 12.88 29.01 -4.33
N ASN A 452 14.18 29.21 -4.54
CA ASN A 452 14.97 28.43 -5.49
C ASN A 452 14.51 28.45 -6.97
N PHE A 453 13.65 29.36 -7.39
CA PHE A 453 13.02 29.39 -8.73
C PHE A 453 13.99 29.11 -9.89
N ILE A 454 15.22 29.66 -9.85
CA ILE A 454 16.29 29.44 -10.84
C ILE A 454 17.61 29.01 -10.17
N SER A 455 17.58 28.49 -8.95
CA SER A 455 18.80 28.09 -8.25
C SER A 455 19.58 27.06 -9.05
N ASN A 456 20.91 27.15 -9.06
CA ASN A 456 21.81 26.25 -9.79
C ASN A 456 21.58 26.19 -11.32
N CYS A 457 20.93 27.18 -11.91
CA CYS A 457 20.84 27.35 -13.38
C CYS A 457 22.13 27.92 -13.94
N SER A 458 22.19 28.02 -15.31
CA SER A 458 23.26 28.72 -15.99
C SER A 458 23.35 30.19 -15.49
N PRO A 459 24.54 30.74 -15.25
CA PRO A 459 24.72 32.16 -14.84
C PRO A 459 24.17 33.16 -15.84
N SER A 460 23.91 32.74 -17.08
CA SER A 460 23.29 33.61 -18.12
C SER A 460 21.81 33.85 -17.86
N ILE A 461 21.15 32.97 -17.09
CA ILE A 461 19.72 33.10 -16.73
C ILE A 461 19.56 34.15 -15.64
N LYS A 462 18.66 35.10 -15.90
CA LYS A 462 18.33 36.15 -14.92
C LYS A 462 16.89 35.98 -14.47
N LEU A 463 16.66 36.21 -13.18
CA LEU A 463 15.31 36.24 -12.64
C LEU A 463 14.52 37.39 -13.32
N PRO A 464 13.32 37.12 -13.87
CA PRO A 464 12.44 38.14 -14.42
C PRO A 464 12.09 39.25 -13.43
N ASP A 465 11.85 40.47 -13.93
CA ASP A 465 11.66 41.64 -13.07
C ASP A 465 10.38 41.56 -12.22
N ASN A 466 9.31 40.87 -12.70
CA ASN A 466 8.09 40.65 -11.95
C ASN A 466 8.35 39.74 -10.73
N LEU A 467 9.26 38.77 -10.83
CA LEU A 467 9.63 37.86 -9.73
C LEU A 467 10.62 38.48 -8.72
N LYS A 468 11.47 39.41 -9.17
CA LYS A 468 12.41 40.11 -8.26
C LYS A 468 11.71 40.84 -7.12
N LYS A 469 10.51 41.38 -7.40
CA LYS A 469 9.72 42.10 -6.38
C LYS A 469 9.25 41.18 -5.25
N ILE A 470 8.84 39.94 -5.57
CA ILE A 470 8.36 38.95 -4.58
C ILE A 470 9.54 38.49 -3.72
N GLN A 471 10.69 38.17 -4.33
CA GLN A 471 11.89 37.73 -3.59
C GLN A 471 12.44 38.81 -2.63
N CYS A 472 12.25 40.09 -2.95
CA CYS A 472 12.62 41.20 -2.06
C CYS A 472 11.73 41.30 -0.81
N LEU A 473 10.46 40.87 -0.92
CA LEU A 473 9.52 40.88 0.21
C LEU A 473 9.86 39.76 1.21
N ASP A 474 10.23 38.58 0.76
CA ASP A 474 10.63 37.46 1.61
C ASP A 474 11.93 37.73 2.40
N ASN A 475 12.93 38.33 1.76
CA ASN A 475 14.18 38.71 2.46
C ASN A 475 13.94 39.74 3.57
N ASN A 476 12.92 40.58 3.46
CA ASN A 476 12.56 41.54 4.50
C ASN A 476 11.79 40.88 5.66
N ASN A 477 10.93 39.88 5.38
CA ASN A 477 10.19 39.15 6.41
C ASN A 477 11.07 38.18 7.22
N ASN A 478 12.02 37.50 6.57
CA ASN A 478 12.96 36.60 7.25
C ASN A 478 14.01 37.36 8.11
N ASN A 479 14.34 38.60 7.79
CA ASN A 479 15.20 39.43 8.63
C ASN A 479 14.45 40.05 9.83
N GLY A 480 13.12 40.16 9.77
CA GLY A 480 12.28 40.64 10.91
C GLY A 480 12.15 39.61 12.04
N ASN A 481 12.21 38.31 11.75
CA ASN A 481 12.05 37.26 12.77
C ASN A 481 13.37 36.81 13.46
N LYS A 482 14.51 37.34 13.06
CA LYS A 482 15.82 37.11 13.72
C LYS A 482 16.18 38.17 14.77
N LYS A 483 15.27 39.11 15.07
CA LYS A 483 15.46 40.19 16.06
C LYS A 483 14.32 40.23 17.11
N LYS A 484 13.86 39.09 17.60
CA LYS A 484 13.11 39.09 18.86
C LYS A 484 13.58 37.94 19.74
#